data_febd0ece34e27870cdd43415a33914bd
#
_entry.id   febd0ece34e27870cdd43415a33914bd
#
_cell.length_a   1.000
_cell.length_b   1.000
_cell.length_c   1.000
_cell.angle_alpha   90.00
_cell.angle_beta   90.00
_cell.angle_gamma   90.00
#
_symmetry.space_group_name_H-M   'P 1'
#
loop_
_entity.id
_entity.type
_entity.pdbx_description
1 polymer ?
#
loop_
_entity_poly.entity_id
_entity_poly.type
_entity_poly.pdbx_seq_one_letter_code
_entity_poly.pdbx_strand_id
1 'polypeptide(L)'
;MMLRLGLEIADRVVNALPSRVAYALADLAGDAWYRLAPARRRLVAANLARVCACTGRPTGGPTFRTLVRSAFRNHARYYVELLRAPHYPTARIDEIVDVPDWSLFASVLGSGPGMLISSHLGNFEPFGVFVAAHGIHPLAPVEEIEPRELYDFLASRRGGASIELVPLSRARRAISARLRAGGTVGIIGDRNLAGDGLAVTMFGHPTAVPIGPAALAVTHHAAVVVGRCLRVGPDRYRAEGEVLPLPSTGDRRADVATLATRIAARFERDIGEAPEQWWGAFQPFWPDLTGEEPS
;
A
#
# COMPACT_ATOMS: atom_id res chain seq x y z
N MET A 1 3.91 -10.70 26.25
CA MET A 1 4.99 -9.98 26.97
C MET A 1 6.35 -10.08 26.27
N MET A 2 6.89 -11.27 25.97
CA MET A 2 8.20 -11.41 25.29
C MET A 2 8.21 -10.86 23.87
N LEU A 3 7.14 -11.10 23.06
CA LEU A 3 7.04 -10.58 21.70
C LEU A 3 7.05 -9.05 21.68
N ARG A 4 6.24 -8.42 22.53
CA ARG A 4 6.17 -6.96 22.62
C ARG A 4 7.53 -6.35 23.00
N LEU A 5 8.22 -6.92 23.98
CA LEU A 5 9.57 -6.48 24.37
C LEU A 5 10.56 -6.61 23.19
N GLY A 6 10.50 -7.71 22.44
CA GLY A 6 11.32 -7.90 21.24
C GLY A 6 11.06 -6.85 20.17
N LEU A 7 9.77 -6.51 19.92
CA LEU A 7 9.39 -5.48 18.96
C LEU A 7 9.83 -4.08 19.41
N GLU A 8 9.72 -3.75 20.70
CA GLU A 8 10.20 -2.47 21.25
C GLU A 8 11.73 -2.35 21.19
N ILE A 9 12.46 -3.44 21.41
CA ILE A 9 13.92 -3.47 21.23
C ILE A 9 14.27 -3.26 19.76
N ALA A 10 13.60 -3.97 18.85
CA ALA A 10 13.81 -3.82 17.41
C ALA A 10 13.58 -2.36 16.96
N ASP A 11 12.51 -1.75 17.43
CA ASP A 11 12.19 -0.35 17.16
C ASP A 11 13.32 0.59 17.62
N ARG A 12 13.80 0.46 18.87
CA ARG A 12 14.91 1.27 19.39
C ARG A 12 16.19 1.06 18.60
N VAL A 13 16.54 -0.19 18.29
CA VAL A 13 17.73 -0.52 17.53
C VAL A 13 17.67 0.08 16.13
N VAL A 14 16.55 -0.11 15.42
CA VAL A 14 16.36 0.41 14.06
C VAL A 14 16.47 1.94 14.03
N ASN A 15 15.91 2.63 15.03
CA ASN A 15 15.96 4.09 15.10
C ASN A 15 17.30 4.66 15.59
N ALA A 16 18.10 3.89 16.34
CA ALA A 16 19.44 4.28 16.76
C ALA A 16 20.51 4.11 15.66
N LEU A 17 20.24 3.26 14.66
CA LEU A 17 21.18 2.98 13.58
C LEU A 17 21.15 4.08 12.49
N PRO A 18 22.31 4.43 11.90
CA PRO A 18 22.33 5.21 10.66
C PRO A 18 21.49 4.51 9.57
N SER A 19 20.73 5.27 8.79
CA SER A 19 19.82 4.74 7.77
C SER A 19 20.48 3.71 6.86
N ARG A 20 21.69 4.00 6.35
CA ARG A 20 22.41 3.08 5.46
C ARG A 20 22.69 1.71 6.12
N VAL A 21 22.96 1.69 7.42
CA VAL A 21 23.19 0.45 8.17
C VAL A 21 21.90 -0.31 8.37
N ALA A 22 20.82 0.36 8.78
CA ALA A 22 19.51 -0.27 8.95
C ALA A 22 19.01 -0.90 7.64
N TYR A 23 19.17 -0.21 6.51
CA TYR A 23 18.81 -0.74 5.19
C TYR A 23 19.71 -1.89 4.73
N ALA A 24 21.00 -1.85 5.01
CA ALA A 24 21.90 -2.98 4.72
C ALA A 24 21.51 -4.23 5.50
N LEU A 25 21.16 -4.09 6.78
CA LEU A 25 20.65 -5.20 7.60
C LEU A 25 19.31 -5.73 7.08
N ALA A 26 18.40 -4.85 6.66
CA ALA A 26 17.15 -5.25 5.99
C ALA A 26 17.43 -6.05 4.71
N ASP A 27 18.41 -5.64 3.91
CA ASP A 27 18.80 -6.35 2.69
C ASP A 27 19.32 -7.75 2.99
N LEU A 28 20.16 -7.90 4.03
CA LEU A 28 20.64 -9.21 4.48
C LEU A 28 19.48 -10.10 4.97
N ALA A 29 18.54 -9.53 5.72
CA ALA A 29 17.34 -10.24 6.17
C ALA A 29 16.46 -10.67 4.98
N GLY A 30 16.26 -9.78 4.01
CA GLY A 30 15.53 -10.08 2.76
C GLY A 30 16.20 -11.17 1.94
N ASP A 31 17.53 -11.16 1.85
CA ASP A 31 18.31 -12.20 1.17
C ASP A 31 18.23 -13.55 1.88
N ALA A 32 18.25 -13.56 3.21
CA ALA A 32 18.06 -14.78 4.00
C ALA A 32 16.66 -15.33 3.79
N TRP A 33 15.63 -14.48 3.87
CA TRP A 33 14.25 -14.87 3.63
C TRP A 33 14.05 -15.45 2.22
N TYR A 34 14.58 -14.80 1.18
CA TYR A 34 14.56 -15.29 -0.20
C TYR A 34 15.13 -16.72 -0.33
N ARG A 35 16.20 -17.04 0.43
CA ARG A 35 16.83 -18.37 0.39
C ARG A 35 16.05 -19.40 1.19
N LEU A 36 15.54 -19.02 2.36
CA LEU A 36 14.95 -19.93 3.34
C LEU A 36 13.46 -20.20 3.13
N ALA A 37 12.76 -19.39 2.32
CA ALA A 37 11.33 -19.54 2.06
C ALA A 37 11.02 -19.91 0.58
N PRO A 38 11.33 -21.13 0.13
CA PRO A 38 11.18 -21.51 -1.28
C PRO A 38 9.73 -21.46 -1.78
N ALA A 39 8.75 -21.78 -0.94
CA ALA A 39 7.34 -21.68 -1.33
C ALA A 39 6.93 -20.22 -1.56
N ARG A 40 7.29 -19.32 -0.65
CA ARG A 40 7.01 -17.89 -0.80
C ARG A 40 7.73 -17.31 -2.02
N ARG A 41 8.98 -17.73 -2.25
CA ARG A 41 9.74 -17.32 -3.45
C ARG A 41 9.06 -17.74 -4.75
N ARG A 42 8.50 -18.97 -4.83
CA ARG A 42 7.74 -19.41 -6.00
C ARG A 42 6.51 -18.56 -6.23
N LEU A 43 5.74 -18.26 -5.19
CA LEU A 43 4.56 -17.39 -5.29
C LEU A 43 4.92 -15.98 -5.77
N VAL A 44 5.91 -15.35 -5.15
CA VAL A 44 6.38 -14.01 -5.57
C VAL A 44 6.87 -14.03 -7.01
N ALA A 45 7.61 -15.06 -7.41
CA ALA A 45 8.08 -15.22 -8.78
C ALA A 45 6.91 -15.39 -9.76
N ALA A 46 5.87 -16.17 -9.42
CA ALA A 46 4.69 -16.36 -10.27
C ALA A 46 3.91 -15.03 -10.45
N ASN A 47 3.68 -14.27 -9.37
CA ASN A 47 3.06 -12.96 -9.45
C ASN A 47 3.89 -11.99 -10.32
N LEU A 48 5.19 -11.87 -10.05
CA LEU A 48 6.07 -10.95 -10.79
C LEU A 48 6.28 -11.37 -12.25
N ALA A 49 6.21 -12.67 -12.58
CA ALA A 49 6.32 -13.13 -13.97
C ALA A 49 5.18 -12.58 -14.84
N ARG A 50 3.95 -12.49 -14.32
CA ARG A 50 2.80 -11.88 -15.03
C ARG A 50 3.00 -10.40 -15.28
N VAL A 51 3.45 -9.68 -14.26
CA VAL A 51 3.79 -8.26 -14.39
C VAL A 51 4.88 -8.06 -15.44
N CYS A 52 5.95 -8.84 -15.36
CA CYS A 52 7.07 -8.76 -16.30
C CYS A 52 6.67 -9.10 -17.74
N ALA A 53 5.85 -10.14 -17.94
CA ALA A 53 5.35 -10.52 -19.27
C ALA A 53 4.57 -9.37 -19.92
N CYS A 54 3.65 -8.75 -19.18
CA CYS A 54 2.84 -7.64 -19.67
C CYS A 54 3.67 -6.38 -19.94
N THR A 55 4.75 -6.15 -19.17
CA THR A 55 5.61 -4.96 -19.29
C THR A 55 6.84 -5.17 -20.17
N GLY A 56 6.94 -6.31 -20.89
CA GLY A 56 8.06 -6.61 -21.78
C GLY A 56 9.40 -6.88 -21.07
N ARG A 57 9.36 -7.18 -19.76
CA ARG A 57 10.55 -7.53 -18.98
C ARG A 57 10.79 -9.05 -19.00
N PRO A 58 12.04 -9.50 -18.78
CA PRO A 58 12.34 -10.94 -18.68
C PRO A 58 11.52 -11.62 -17.56
N THR A 59 10.94 -12.77 -17.86
CA THR A 59 10.19 -13.63 -16.92
C THR A 59 11.01 -14.81 -16.38
N GLY A 60 12.29 -14.85 -16.71
CA GLY A 60 13.23 -15.90 -16.31
C GLY A 60 14.69 -15.44 -16.37
N GLY A 61 15.60 -16.36 -16.09
CA GLY A 61 17.03 -16.08 -16.14
C GLY A 61 17.57 -15.26 -14.95
N PRO A 62 18.82 -14.76 -15.04
CA PRO A 62 19.47 -14.04 -13.94
C PRO A 62 18.79 -12.71 -13.57
N THR A 63 18.40 -11.92 -14.57
CA THR A 63 17.74 -10.62 -14.39
C THR A 63 16.42 -10.77 -13.62
N PHE A 64 15.59 -11.72 -13.99
CA PHE A 64 14.34 -11.99 -13.28
C PHE A 64 14.58 -12.50 -11.84
N ARG A 65 15.57 -13.39 -11.64
CA ARG A 65 15.94 -13.83 -10.28
C ARG A 65 16.39 -12.67 -9.41
N THR A 66 17.13 -11.70 -9.97
CA THR A 66 17.53 -10.48 -9.27
C THR A 66 16.32 -9.63 -8.90
N LEU A 67 15.33 -9.47 -9.80
CA LEU A 67 14.08 -8.76 -9.52
C LEU A 67 13.32 -9.42 -8.36
N VAL A 68 13.11 -10.74 -8.40
CA VAL A 68 12.43 -11.46 -7.31
C VAL A 68 13.18 -11.30 -5.98
N ARG A 69 14.51 -11.42 -5.99
CA ARG A 69 15.33 -11.18 -4.78
C ARG A 69 15.19 -9.75 -4.27
N SER A 70 15.13 -8.76 -5.16
CA SER A 70 14.92 -7.35 -4.82
C SER A 70 13.56 -7.12 -4.16
N ALA A 71 12.52 -7.86 -4.56
CA ALA A 71 11.21 -7.80 -3.89
C ALA A 71 11.30 -8.22 -2.42
N PHE A 72 12.05 -9.28 -2.09
CA PHE A 72 12.26 -9.69 -0.71
C PHE A 72 13.04 -8.64 0.11
N ARG A 73 14.06 -8.03 -0.48
CA ARG A 73 14.80 -6.93 0.15
C ARG A 73 13.88 -5.73 0.39
N ASN A 74 13.09 -5.33 -0.60
CA ASN A 74 12.16 -4.22 -0.47
C ASN A 74 11.08 -4.47 0.59
N HIS A 75 10.59 -5.71 0.70
CA HIS A 75 9.66 -6.07 1.75
C HIS A 75 10.30 -6.03 3.15
N ALA A 76 11.55 -6.46 3.29
CA ALA A 76 12.28 -6.33 4.55
C ALA A 76 12.54 -4.86 4.93
N ARG A 77 12.88 -4.01 3.95
CA ARG A 77 13.05 -2.56 4.15
C ARG A 77 11.75 -1.89 4.60
N TYR A 78 10.58 -2.35 4.10
CA TYR A 78 9.28 -1.84 4.54
C TYR A 78 9.13 -1.90 6.06
N TYR A 79 9.56 -2.98 6.72
CA TYR A 79 9.49 -3.06 8.19
C TYR A 79 10.44 -2.08 8.90
N VAL A 80 11.62 -1.83 8.35
CA VAL A 80 12.52 -0.79 8.86
C VAL A 80 11.84 0.58 8.79
N GLU A 81 11.21 0.88 7.65
CA GLU A 81 10.53 2.15 7.40
C GLU A 81 9.28 2.33 8.25
N LEU A 82 8.51 1.26 8.47
CA LEU A 82 7.35 1.26 9.37
C LEU A 82 7.75 1.66 10.81
N LEU A 83 8.92 1.19 11.27
CA LEU A 83 9.45 1.55 12.59
C LEU A 83 10.04 2.97 12.62
N ARG A 84 10.58 3.46 11.50
CA ARG A 84 11.23 4.77 11.43
C ARG A 84 10.27 5.91 11.15
N ALA A 85 9.22 5.69 10.35
CA ALA A 85 8.31 6.73 9.90
C ALA A 85 7.70 7.57 11.06
N PRO A 86 7.26 7.00 12.19
CA PRO A 86 6.75 7.79 13.32
C PRO A 86 7.79 8.72 13.97
N HIS A 87 9.07 8.48 13.71
CA HIS A 87 10.18 9.25 14.27
C HIS A 87 10.77 10.28 13.29
N TYR A 88 10.20 10.39 12.08
CA TYR A 88 10.65 11.41 11.14
C TYR A 88 10.34 12.81 11.67
N PRO A 89 11.33 13.72 11.65
CA PRO A 89 11.10 15.08 12.10
C PRO A 89 10.15 15.80 11.16
N THR A 90 9.00 16.24 11.66
CA THR A 90 7.96 16.91 10.88
C THR A 90 8.51 18.14 10.14
N ALA A 91 9.41 18.89 10.76
CA ALA A 91 10.06 20.06 10.14
C ALA A 91 10.94 19.72 8.91
N ARG A 92 11.27 18.44 8.71
CA ARG A 92 12.10 17.98 7.59
C ARG A 92 11.37 16.97 6.70
N ILE A 93 10.06 16.86 6.85
CA ILE A 93 9.30 15.82 6.13
C ILE A 93 9.36 16.03 4.61
N ASP A 94 9.39 17.28 4.15
CA ASP A 94 9.52 17.64 2.73
C ASP A 94 10.89 17.27 2.13
N GLU A 95 11.92 17.10 2.97
CA GLU A 95 13.22 16.59 2.54
C GLU A 95 13.22 15.06 2.39
N ILE A 96 12.29 14.37 3.07
CA ILE A 96 12.17 12.90 3.14
C ILE A 96 11.19 12.41 2.09
N VAL A 97 10.07 13.11 1.90
CA VAL A 97 9.00 12.74 0.96
C VAL A 97 8.80 13.85 -0.06
N ASP A 98 9.18 13.56 -1.30
CA ASP A 98 8.95 14.44 -2.46
C ASP A 98 7.56 14.14 -3.04
N VAL A 99 6.69 15.15 -3.10
CA VAL A 99 5.34 15.08 -3.68
C VAL A 99 5.16 16.23 -4.68
N PRO A 100 5.53 16.03 -5.95
CA PRO A 100 5.53 17.12 -6.96
C PRO A 100 4.17 17.81 -7.11
N ASP A 101 3.08 17.04 -7.07
CA ASP A 101 1.72 17.54 -7.28
C ASP A 101 0.96 17.81 -5.96
N TRP A 102 1.67 18.04 -4.85
CA TRP A 102 1.05 18.21 -3.54
C TRP A 102 0.00 19.31 -3.50
N SER A 103 0.25 20.45 -4.11
CA SER A 103 -0.70 21.57 -4.14
C SER A 103 -2.05 21.18 -4.76
N LEU A 104 -2.02 20.39 -5.84
CA LEU A 104 -3.23 19.85 -6.46
C LEU A 104 -3.94 18.88 -5.51
N PHE A 105 -3.22 17.92 -4.93
CA PHE A 105 -3.81 16.92 -4.04
C PHE A 105 -4.38 17.56 -2.78
N ALA A 106 -3.66 18.51 -2.16
CA ALA A 106 -4.13 19.24 -0.99
C ALA A 106 -5.40 20.04 -1.30
N SER A 107 -5.44 20.74 -2.45
CA SER A 107 -6.64 21.47 -2.88
C SER A 107 -7.85 20.54 -3.06
N VAL A 108 -7.66 19.40 -3.72
CA VAL A 108 -8.73 18.44 -3.98
C VAL A 108 -9.23 17.78 -2.70
N LEU A 109 -8.31 17.34 -1.82
CA LEU A 109 -8.64 16.67 -0.56
C LEU A 109 -9.17 17.64 0.50
N GLY A 110 -8.80 18.92 0.45
CA GLY A 110 -9.27 19.96 1.34
C GLY A 110 -10.62 20.57 0.96
N SER A 111 -11.16 20.26 -0.22
CA SER A 111 -12.42 20.82 -0.72
C SER A 111 -13.68 20.11 -0.22
N GLY A 112 -13.54 18.98 0.51
CA GLY A 112 -14.66 18.17 1.00
C GLY A 112 -14.23 16.73 1.29
N PRO A 113 -15.16 15.75 1.20
CA PRO A 113 -14.81 14.37 1.42
C PRO A 113 -13.77 13.91 0.42
N GLY A 114 -12.67 13.31 0.90
CA GLY A 114 -11.55 12.90 0.08
C GLY A 114 -11.10 11.46 0.32
N MET A 115 -10.59 10.81 -0.70
CA MET A 115 -10.03 9.46 -0.62
C MET A 115 -8.65 9.41 -1.25
N LEU A 116 -7.68 8.97 -0.46
CA LEU A 116 -6.34 8.57 -0.92
C LEU A 116 -6.35 7.06 -1.10
N ILE A 117 -6.16 6.58 -2.32
CA ILE A 117 -6.20 5.15 -2.63
C ILE A 117 -4.86 4.72 -3.21
N SER A 118 -4.30 3.63 -2.67
CA SER A 118 -3.04 3.05 -3.13
C SER A 118 -3.14 1.52 -3.20
N SER A 119 -2.19 0.90 -3.90
CA SER A 119 -1.92 -0.53 -3.82
C SER A 119 -0.86 -0.83 -2.76
N HIS A 120 -0.62 -2.12 -2.46
CA HIS A 120 0.48 -2.58 -1.62
C HIS A 120 1.84 -2.41 -2.33
N LEU A 121 2.14 -1.18 -2.77
CA LEU A 121 3.32 -0.81 -3.55
C LEU A 121 4.11 0.29 -2.83
N GLY A 122 5.42 0.10 -2.73
CA GLY A 122 6.29 1.06 -2.06
C GLY A 122 6.05 1.12 -0.56
N ASN A 123 5.97 2.33 0.01
CA ASN A 123 5.67 2.52 1.42
C ASN A 123 4.82 3.79 1.66
N PHE A 124 3.61 3.61 2.09
CA PHE A 124 2.68 4.70 2.40
C PHE A 124 2.84 5.27 3.82
N GLU A 125 3.63 4.64 4.70
CA GLU A 125 3.81 5.14 6.08
C GLU A 125 4.49 6.52 6.10
N PRO A 126 5.63 6.75 5.37
CA PRO A 126 6.23 8.08 5.28
C PRO A 126 5.31 9.11 4.61
N PHE A 127 4.52 8.68 3.61
CA PHE A 127 3.53 9.55 2.97
C PHE A 127 2.42 9.94 3.93
N GLY A 128 1.98 9.03 4.81
CA GLY A 128 1.02 9.33 5.87
C GLY A 128 1.53 10.40 6.84
N VAL A 129 2.81 10.33 7.23
CA VAL A 129 3.46 11.37 8.06
C VAL A 129 3.48 12.72 7.30
N PHE A 130 3.84 12.71 6.02
CA PHE A 130 3.84 13.91 5.17
C PHE A 130 2.46 14.55 5.10
N VAL A 131 1.43 13.78 4.78
CA VAL A 131 0.04 14.26 4.65
C VAL A 131 -0.46 14.85 5.97
N ALA A 132 -0.15 14.19 7.11
CA ALA A 132 -0.51 14.70 8.44
C ALA A 132 0.24 15.99 8.79
N ALA A 133 1.52 16.10 8.45
CA ALA A 133 2.30 17.32 8.65
C ALA A 133 1.74 18.52 7.87
N HIS A 134 1.04 18.26 6.77
CA HIS A 134 0.36 19.27 5.96
C HIS A 134 -1.13 19.46 6.33
N GLY A 135 -1.53 19.00 7.52
CA GLY A 135 -2.86 19.27 8.09
C GLY A 135 -3.99 18.38 7.59
N ILE A 136 -3.69 17.32 6.83
CA ILE A 136 -4.69 16.33 6.41
C ILE A 136 -4.50 15.07 7.25
N HIS A 137 -5.52 14.72 8.05
CA HIS A 137 -5.49 13.58 8.98
C HIS A 137 -6.41 12.47 8.48
N PRO A 138 -5.93 11.53 7.65
CA PRO A 138 -6.76 10.49 7.08
C PRO A 138 -7.16 9.43 8.11
N LEU A 139 -8.37 8.89 7.96
CA LEU A 139 -8.78 7.65 8.60
C LEU A 139 -8.39 6.48 7.71
N ALA A 140 -7.69 5.47 8.25
CA ALA A 140 -7.25 4.31 7.49
C ALA A 140 -7.75 2.99 8.10
N PRO A 141 -8.39 2.11 7.31
CA PRO A 141 -8.71 0.76 7.76
C PRO A 141 -7.46 -0.09 7.89
N VAL A 142 -7.40 -0.92 8.93
CA VAL A 142 -6.32 -1.86 9.18
C VAL A 142 -6.86 -3.26 9.43
N GLU A 143 -6.19 -4.26 8.86
CA GLU A 143 -6.49 -5.67 9.09
C GLU A 143 -6.09 -6.06 10.51
N GLU A 144 -7.01 -6.73 11.22
CA GLU A 144 -6.76 -7.27 12.56
C GLU A 144 -5.95 -8.55 12.42
N ILE A 145 -4.65 -8.48 12.73
CA ILE A 145 -3.72 -9.60 12.62
C ILE A 145 -3.44 -10.22 13.99
N GLU A 146 -3.16 -11.52 14.00
CA GLU A 146 -2.69 -12.25 15.18
C GLU A 146 -1.15 -12.40 15.17
N PRO A 147 -0.49 -12.41 16.34
CA PRO A 147 -1.10 -12.21 17.66
C PRO A 147 -1.45 -10.75 17.95
N ARG A 148 -2.42 -10.53 18.82
CA ARG A 148 -2.95 -9.19 19.17
C ARG A 148 -1.84 -8.20 19.58
N GLU A 149 -0.79 -8.67 20.28
CA GLU A 149 0.36 -7.85 20.67
C GLU A 149 1.08 -7.24 19.45
N LEU A 150 1.16 -7.99 18.34
CA LEU A 150 1.74 -7.48 17.08
C LEU A 150 0.84 -6.42 16.45
N TYR A 151 -0.46 -6.69 16.39
CA TYR A 151 -1.43 -5.70 15.91
C TYR A 151 -1.34 -4.39 16.69
N ASP A 152 -1.41 -4.45 18.03
CA ASP A 152 -1.37 -3.26 18.89
C ASP A 152 -0.06 -2.48 18.72
N PHE A 153 1.06 -3.19 18.57
CA PHE A 153 2.37 -2.57 18.30
C PHE A 153 2.38 -1.83 16.96
N LEU A 154 1.96 -2.48 15.87
CA LEU A 154 1.94 -1.88 14.54
C LEU A 154 0.93 -0.72 14.47
N ALA A 155 -0.23 -0.87 15.08
CA ALA A 155 -1.23 0.19 15.17
C ALA A 155 -0.70 1.42 15.93
N SER A 156 0.05 1.20 17.02
CA SER A 156 0.66 2.31 17.78
C SER A 156 1.70 3.08 16.96
N ARG A 157 2.44 2.41 16.07
CA ARG A 157 3.43 3.06 15.19
C ARG A 157 2.75 3.88 14.10
N ARG A 158 1.71 3.36 13.47
CA ARG A 158 0.93 4.08 12.46
C ARG A 158 0.15 5.25 13.05
N GLY A 159 -0.51 5.06 14.19
CA GLY A 159 -1.27 6.10 14.87
C GLY A 159 -0.40 7.26 15.37
N GLY A 160 0.88 7.04 15.68
CA GLY A 160 1.85 8.08 16.04
C GLY A 160 2.10 9.12 14.93
N ALA A 161 1.74 8.80 13.69
CA ALA A 161 1.85 9.70 12.54
C ALA A 161 0.58 10.54 12.28
N SER A 162 -0.33 10.67 13.26
CA SER A 162 -1.61 11.39 13.13
C SER A 162 -2.58 10.80 12.11
N ILE A 163 -2.46 9.49 11.84
CA ILE A 163 -3.41 8.71 11.05
C ILE A 163 -4.38 8.04 12.03
N GLU A 164 -5.67 8.27 11.86
CA GLU A 164 -6.69 7.56 12.64
C GLU A 164 -6.88 6.15 12.09
N LEU A 165 -6.59 5.13 12.90
CA LEU A 165 -6.73 3.73 12.48
C LEU A 165 -8.06 3.15 12.94
N VAL A 166 -8.70 2.40 12.05
CA VAL A 166 -9.94 1.69 12.37
C VAL A 166 -9.81 0.21 11.98
N PRO A 167 -10.19 -0.73 12.88
CA PRO A 167 -10.22 -2.15 12.54
C PRO A 167 -11.11 -2.42 11.31
N LEU A 168 -10.67 -3.32 10.44
CA LEU A 168 -11.40 -3.64 9.20
C LEU A 168 -12.85 -4.07 9.45
N SER A 169 -13.10 -4.76 10.57
CA SER A 169 -14.44 -5.17 11.02
C SER A 169 -15.41 -3.98 11.23
N ARG A 170 -14.91 -2.78 11.51
CA ARG A 170 -15.67 -1.54 11.75
C ARG A 170 -15.48 -0.50 10.64
N ALA A 171 -14.61 -0.76 9.67
CA ALA A 171 -14.13 0.21 8.70
C ALA A 171 -15.26 0.85 7.88
N ARG A 172 -16.18 0.07 7.34
CA ARG A 172 -17.25 0.60 6.47
C ARG A 172 -18.05 1.72 7.14
N ARG A 173 -18.43 1.54 8.42
CA ARG A 173 -19.21 2.54 9.16
C ARG A 173 -18.39 3.78 9.48
N ALA A 174 -17.14 3.60 9.93
CA ALA A 174 -16.25 4.69 10.31
C ALA A 174 -15.84 5.53 9.09
N ILE A 175 -15.50 4.90 7.97
CA ILE A 175 -15.18 5.55 6.70
C ILE A 175 -16.37 6.38 6.22
N SER A 176 -17.57 5.79 6.19
CA SER A 176 -18.78 6.49 5.77
C SER A 176 -19.09 7.71 6.67
N ALA A 177 -18.84 7.62 7.98
CA ALA A 177 -19.01 8.74 8.90
C ALA A 177 -17.96 9.84 8.64
N ARG A 178 -16.69 9.46 8.42
CA ARG A 178 -15.59 10.38 8.09
C ARG A 178 -15.87 11.17 6.81
N LEU A 179 -16.29 10.47 5.73
CA LEU A 179 -16.60 11.10 4.46
C LEU A 179 -17.83 12.03 4.56
N ARG A 180 -18.89 11.64 5.29
CA ARG A 180 -20.03 12.54 5.54
C ARG A 180 -19.65 13.80 6.30
N ALA A 181 -18.62 13.73 7.14
CA ALA A 181 -18.09 14.90 7.86
C ALA A 181 -17.12 15.75 7.01
N GLY A 182 -16.97 15.45 5.71
CA GLY A 182 -16.03 16.15 4.82
C GLY A 182 -14.56 15.80 5.04
N GLY A 183 -14.27 14.72 5.77
CA GLY A 183 -12.89 14.32 6.07
C GLY A 183 -12.27 13.39 5.04
N THR A 184 -10.99 13.10 5.21
CA THR A 184 -10.19 12.28 4.31
C THR A 184 -10.04 10.85 4.82
N VAL A 185 -9.99 9.88 3.90
CA VAL A 185 -9.78 8.45 4.13
C VAL A 185 -8.61 7.95 3.30
N GLY A 186 -7.73 7.13 3.89
CA GLY A 186 -6.65 6.43 3.18
C GLY A 186 -6.96 4.94 3.07
N ILE A 187 -6.90 4.37 1.87
CA ILE A 187 -7.21 2.95 1.64
C ILE A 187 -6.11 2.31 0.78
N ILE A 188 -5.57 1.18 1.24
CA ILE A 188 -4.80 0.27 0.40
C ILE A 188 -5.78 -0.75 -0.17
N GLY A 189 -6.02 -0.70 -1.49
CA GLY A 189 -7.20 -1.30 -2.10
C GLY A 189 -6.95 -2.24 -3.27
N ASP A 190 -5.81 -2.94 -3.32
CA ASP A 190 -5.51 -3.91 -4.38
C ASP A 190 -5.85 -5.37 -4.02
N ARG A 191 -6.17 -5.68 -2.75
CA ARG A 191 -6.50 -7.05 -2.29
C ARG A 191 -8.00 -7.21 -2.03
N ASN A 192 -8.63 -8.14 -2.72
CA ASN A 192 -10.05 -8.49 -2.52
C ASN A 192 -10.23 -9.45 -1.33
N LEU A 193 -10.16 -8.92 -0.11
CA LEU A 193 -10.27 -9.71 1.12
C LEU A 193 -11.69 -10.20 1.41
N ALA A 194 -12.70 -9.49 0.92
CA ALA A 194 -14.12 -9.80 1.18
C ALA A 194 -14.70 -10.83 0.19
N GLY A 195 -14.02 -11.09 -0.93
CA GLY A 195 -14.50 -12.00 -1.97
C GLY A 195 -15.61 -11.44 -2.88
N ASP A 196 -16.03 -10.18 -2.66
CA ASP A 196 -17.11 -9.51 -3.39
C ASP A 196 -16.60 -8.52 -4.45
N GLY A 197 -15.35 -8.69 -4.90
CA GLY A 197 -14.68 -7.76 -5.81
C GLY A 197 -15.27 -7.72 -7.22
N LEU A 198 -14.99 -6.64 -7.93
CA LEU A 198 -15.27 -6.50 -9.35
C LEU A 198 -14.26 -7.33 -10.16
N ALA A 199 -14.77 -8.20 -11.03
CA ALA A 199 -13.92 -8.93 -11.98
C ALA A 199 -13.28 -7.95 -12.97
N VAL A 200 -11.96 -8.01 -13.08
CA VAL A 200 -11.14 -7.20 -13.98
C VAL A 200 -10.03 -8.04 -14.58
N THR A 201 -9.42 -7.54 -15.65
CA THR A 201 -8.17 -8.10 -16.17
C THR A 201 -7.02 -7.20 -15.74
N MET A 202 -6.02 -7.76 -15.06
CA MET A 202 -4.78 -7.07 -14.71
C MET A 202 -3.59 -7.88 -15.21
N PHE A 203 -2.66 -7.21 -15.87
CA PHE A 203 -1.49 -7.84 -16.50
C PHE A 203 -1.86 -9.01 -17.41
N GLY A 204 -2.99 -8.89 -18.15
CA GLY A 204 -3.48 -9.90 -19.07
C GLY A 204 -4.16 -11.11 -18.41
N HIS A 205 -4.35 -11.12 -17.08
CA HIS A 205 -4.95 -12.24 -16.36
C HIS A 205 -6.20 -11.80 -15.58
N PRO A 206 -7.26 -12.64 -15.52
CA PRO A 206 -8.46 -12.32 -14.76
C PRO A 206 -8.17 -12.31 -13.25
N THR A 207 -8.68 -11.31 -12.57
CA THR A 207 -8.62 -11.18 -11.11
C THR A 207 -9.87 -10.40 -10.62
N ALA A 208 -9.95 -10.13 -9.32
CA ALA A 208 -11.00 -9.31 -8.75
C ALA A 208 -10.40 -8.22 -7.85
N VAL A 209 -10.82 -6.97 -8.07
CA VAL A 209 -10.42 -5.83 -7.23
C VAL A 209 -11.54 -5.43 -6.27
N PRO A 210 -11.23 -4.92 -5.08
CA PRO A 210 -12.25 -4.48 -4.13
C PRO A 210 -13.15 -3.41 -4.73
N ILE A 211 -14.44 -3.62 -4.67
CA ILE A 211 -15.42 -2.61 -5.12
C ILE A 211 -15.67 -1.52 -4.07
N GLY A 212 -15.34 -1.79 -2.81
CA GLY A 212 -15.63 -0.93 -1.66
C GLY A 212 -15.13 0.51 -1.80
N PRO A 213 -13.86 0.76 -2.17
CA PRO A 213 -13.34 2.12 -2.35
C PRO A 213 -14.14 2.93 -3.37
N ALA A 214 -14.43 2.36 -4.54
CA ALA A 214 -15.23 3.01 -5.58
C ALA A 214 -16.69 3.27 -5.12
N ALA A 215 -17.29 2.30 -4.44
CA ALA A 215 -18.65 2.43 -3.91
C ALA A 215 -18.77 3.54 -2.86
N LEU A 216 -17.77 3.68 -1.99
CA LEU A 216 -17.70 4.76 -1.00
C LEU A 216 -17.51 6.12 -1.66
N ALA A 217 -16.58 6.22 -2.63
CA ALA A 217 -16.33 7.46 -3.37
C ALA A 217 -17.59 7.96 -4.09
N VAL A 218 -18.25 7.10 -4.87
CA VAL A 218 -19.48 7.43 -5.59
C VAL A 218 -20.62 7.80 -4.63
N THR A 219 -20.78 7.04 -3.52
CA THR A 219 -21.88 7.28 -2.56
C THR A 219 -21.74 8.61 -1.81
N HIS A 220 -20.51 9.01 -1.51
CA HIS A 220 -20.24 10.23 -0.73
C HIS A 220 -19.76 11.39 -1.58
N HIS A 221 -19.74 11.24 -2.91
CA HIS A 221 -19.19 12.24 -3.85
C HIS A 221 -17.78 12.67 -3.44
N ALA A 222 -16.98 11.71 -2.93
CA ALA A 222 -15.65 11.98 -2.42
C ALA A 222 -14.65 12.14 -3.56
N ALA A 223 -13.82 13.18 -3.50
CA ALA A 223 -12.71 13.34 -4.42
C ALA A 223 -11.73 12.16 -4.29
N VAL A 224 -11.25 11.63 -5.40
CA VAL A 224 -10.39 10.44 -5.42
C VAL A 224 -9.03 10.77 -5.96
N VAL A 225 -8.00 10.57 -5.12
CA VAL A 225 -6.58 10.59 -5.52
C VAL A 225 -6.06 9.15 -5.44
N VAL A 226 -5.63 8.59 -6.56
CA VAL A 226 -5.00 7.27 -6.62
C VAL A 226 -3.52 7.43 -6.89
N GLY A 227 -2.68 6.78 -6.10
CA GLY A 227 -1.24 6.94 -6.26
C GLY A 227 -0.40 5.93 -5.49
N ARG A 228 0.89 6.22 -5.49
CA ARG A 228 1.93 5.40 -4.89
C ARG A 228 2.94 6.27 -4.15
N CYS A 229 3.67 5.66 -3.21
CA CYS A 229 4.83 6.29 -2.59
C CYS A 229 6.01 5.32 -2.66
N LEU A 230 6.93 5.56 -3.58
CA LEU A 230 8.08 4.69 -3.84
C LEU A 230 9.30 5.12 -3.03
N ARG A 231 10.05 4.16 -2.52
CA ARG A 231 11.39 4.40 -2.00
C ARG A 231 12.34 4.70 -3.16
N VAL A 232 13.00 5.84 -3.09
CA VAL A 232 14.03 6.25 -4.06
C VAL A 232 15.45 6.23 -3.45
N GLY A 233 15.54 6.02 -2.15
CA GLY A 233 16.80 5.90 -1.40
C GLY A 233 16.54 5.66 0.09
N PRO A 234 17.57 5.46 0.92
CA PRO A 234 17.41 5.36 2.36
C PRO A 234 16.76 6.62 2.93
N ASP A 235 15.60 6.45 3.60
CA ASP A 235 14.76 7.54 4.12
C ASP A 235 14.44 8.64 3.09
N ARG A 236 14.27 8.24 1.83
CA ARG A 236 13.88 9.11 0.72
C ARG A 236 12.78 8.45 -0.10
N TYR A 237 11.70 9.18 -0.27
CA TYR A 237 10.49 8.69 -0.94
C TYR A 237 10.01 9.71 -1.96
N ARG A 238 9.36 9.19 -2.99
CA ARG A 238 8.64 10.00 -3.97
C ARG A 238 7.22 9.50 -4.08
N ALA A 239 6.26 10.38 -3.80
CA ALA A 239 4.84 10.10 -3.94
C ALA A 239 4.29 10.77 -5.19
N GLU A 240 3.58 10.00 -5.99
CA GLU A 240 2.95 10.42 -7.24
C GLU A 240 1.53 9.90 -7.28
N GLY A 241 0.63 10.66 -7.86
CA GLY A 241 -0.77 10.29 -7.92
C GLY A 241 -1.50 10.88 -9.12
N GLU A 242 -2.79 10.59 -9.17
CA GLU A 242 -3.71 11.09 -10.18
C GLU A 242 -5.06 11.34 -9.52
N VAL A 243 -5.67 12.48 -9.82
CA VAL A 243 -7.05 12.76 -9.44
C VAL A 243 -7.98 12.07 -10.44
N LEU A 244 -8.73 11.08 -10.00
CA LEU A 244 -9.68 10.38 -10.85
C LEU A 244 -11.04 11.09 -10.81
N PRO A 245 -11.60 11.48 -11.98
CA PRO A 245 -12.94 12.06 -12.02
C PRO A 245 -13.99 11.01 -11.67
N LEU A 246 -14.93 11.39 -10.79
CA LEU A 246 -16.08 10.55 -10.47
C LEU A 246 -17.00 10.41 -11.69
N PRO A 247 -17.37 9.18 -12.07
CA PRO A 247 -18.41 8.96 -13.04
C PRO A 247 -19.77 9.48 -12.50
N SER A 248 -20.61 9.99 -13.39
CA SER A 248 -21.93 10.54 -13.05
C SER A 248 -22.93 10.28 -14.20
N THR A 249 -23.22 9.01 -14.45
CA THR A 249 -24.14 8.59 -15.53
C THR A 249 -25.60 8.54 -15.08
N GLY A 250 -25.85 8.60 -13.77
CA GLY A 250 -27.16 8.36 -13.16
C GLY A 250 -27.40 6.88 -12.79
N ASP A 251 -26.58 5.95 -13.30
CA ASP A 251 -26.56 4.56 -12.86
C ASP A 251 -25.40 4.35 -11.87
N ARG A 252 -25.72 4.33 -10.58
CA ARG A 252 -24.74 4.16 -9.51
C ARG A 252 -23.91 2.87 -9.66
N ARG A 253 -24.50 1.78 -10.17
CA ARG A 253 -23.80 0.50 -10.33
C ARG A 253 -22.76 0.61 -11.44
N ALA A 254 -23.12 1.21 -12.56
CA ALA A 254 -22.22 1.48 -13.67
C ALA A 254 -21.10 2.46 -13.26
N ASP A 255 -21.44 3.51 -12.50
CA ASP A 255 -20.47 4.49 -12.00
C ASP A 255 -19.44 3.84 -11.07
N VAL A 256 -19.88 3.00 -10.14
CA VAL A 256 -18.99 2.26 -9.23
C VAL A 256 -18.07 1.30 -10.00
N ALA A 257 -18.60 0.54 -10.95
CA ALA A 257 -17.80 -0.37 -11.77
C ALA A 257 -16.77 0.38 -12.61
N THR A 258 -17.16 1.50 -13.21
CA THR A 258 -16.28 2.37 -14.00
C THR A 258 -15.12 2.92 -13.13
N LEU A 259 -15.43 3.44 -11.96
CA LEU A 259 -14.40 3.97 -11.06
C LEU A 259 -13.45 2.86 -10.54
N ALA A 260 -13.98 1.70 -10.16
CA ALA A 260 -13.18 0.55 -9.74
C ALA A 260 -12.21 0.08 -10.84
N THR A 261 -12.68 0.05 -12.09
CA THR A 261 -11.84 -0.29 -13.26
C THR A 261 -10.74 0.75 -13.48
N ARG A 262 -11.02 2.05 -13.32
CA ARG A 262 -10.01 3.11 -13.42
C ARG A 262 -8.96 3.00 -12.31
N ILE A 263 -9.39 2.70 -11.08
CA ILE A 263 -8.48 2.45 -9.94
C ILE A 263 -7.57 1.26 -10.25
N ALA A 264 -8.13 0.14 -10.74
CA ALA A 264 -7.36 -1.05 -11.11
C ALA A 264 -6.33 -0.75 -12.21
N ALA A 265 -6.72 -0.01 -13.25
CA ALA A 265 -5.81 0.40 -14.32
C ALA A 265 -4.66 1.30 -13.81
N ARG A 266 -4.94 2.15 -12.83
CA ARG A 266 -3.88 2.93 -12.17
C ARG A 266 -2.93 2.03 -11.37
N PHE A 267 -3.43 1.07 -10.61
CA PHE A 267 -2.60 0.09 -9.89
C PHE A 267 -1.74 -0.72 -10.84
N GLU A 268 -2.31 -1.18 -11.97
CA GLU A 268 -1.57 -1.94 -12.98
C GLU A 268 -0.37 -1.13 -13.52
N ARG A 269 -0.58 0.13 -13.88
CA ARG A 269 0.49 1.04 -14.32
C ARG A 269 1.55 1.21 -13.24
N ASP A 270 1.14 1.55 -12.01
CA ASP A 270 2.07 1.83 -10.92
C ASP A 270 2.90 0.60 -10.52
N ILE A 271 2.28 -0.58 -10.43
CA ILE A 271 2.96 -1.85 -10.16
C ILE A 271 3.89 -2.22 -11.31
N GLY A 272 3.46 -2.00 -12.56
CA GLY A 272 4.26 -2.27 -13.75
C GLY A 272 5.57 -1.46 -13.79
N GLU A 273 5.59 -0.26 -13.24
CA GLU A 273 6.78 0.59 -13.20
C GLU A 273 7.80 0.17 -12.14
N ALA A 274 7.36 -0.30 -10.96
CA ALA A 274 8.22 -0.67 -9.82
C ALA A 274 7.83 -2.01 -9.18
N PRO A 275 7.80 -3.13 -9.96
CA PRO A 275 7.30 -4.41 -9.48
C PRO A 275 8.09 -4.99 -8.31
N GLU A 276 9.36 -4.64 -8.15
CA GLU A 276 10.19 -5.05 -7.01
C GLU A 276 9.81 -4.36 -5.69
N GLN A 277 8.98 -3.33 -5.73
CA GLN A 277 8.44 -2.69 -4.54
C GLN A 277 6.98 -3.09 -4.26
N TRP A 278 6.39 -3.94 -5.10
CA TRP A 278 5.03 -4.43 -4.90
C TRP A 278 5.01 -5.61 -3.92
N TRP A 279 4.76 -5.33 -2.65
CA TRP A 279 4.69 -6.37 -1.63
C TRP A 279 3.35 -7.11 -1.59
N GLY A 280 2.32 -6.64 -2.32
CA GLY A 280 1.13 -7.44 -2.66
C GLY A 280 1.46 -8.75 -3.37
N ALA A 281 2.62 -8.83 -4.07
CA ALA A 281 3.13 -10.07 -4.69
C ALA A 281 3.43 -11.21 -3.71
N PHE A 282 3.49 -10.92 -2.41
CA PHE A 282 3.71 -11.94 -1.36
C PHE A 282 2.44 -12.70 -0.98
N GLN A 283 1.30 -12.36 -1.56
CA GLN A 283 0.03 -13.07 -1.44
C GLN A 283 -0.42 -13.57 -2.83
N PRO A 284 -1.28 -14.60 -2.92
CA PRO A 284 -1.91 -14.95 -4.18
C PRO A 284 -2.75 -13.78 -4.68
N PHE A 285 -2.33 -13.15 -5.77
CA PHE A 285 -3.06 -12.02 -6.35
C PHE A 285 -4.07 -12.47 -7.39
N TRP A 286 -3.75 -13.52 -8.13
CA TRP A 286 -4.66 -14.15 -9.08
C TRP A 286 -5.20 -15.45 -8.51
N PRO A 287 -6.49 -15.80 -8.77
CA PRO A 287 -7.14 -16.97 -8.20
C PRO A 287 -6.41 -18.30 -8.46
N ASP A 288 -5.86 -18.47 -9.65
CA ASP A 288 -5.11 -19.67 -10.03
C ASP A 288 -3.75 -19.84 -9.35
N LEU A 289 -3.29 -18.85 -8.59
CA LEU A 289 -2.09 -18.93 -7.76
C LEU A 289 -2.38 -19.30 -6.30
N THR A 290 -3.64 -19.47 -5.93
CA THR A 290 -4.04 -19.83 -4.55
C THR A 290 -3.69 -21.28 -4.19
N GLY A 291 -3.42 -22.15 -5.17
CA GLY A 291 -3.20 -23.57 -4.96
C GLY A 291 -4.47 -24.37 -4.70
N GLU A 292 -5.63 -23.71 -4.69
CA GLU A 292 -6.94 -24.36 -4.68
C GLU A 292 -7.34 -24.60 -6.14
N GLU A 293 -7.53 -25.87 -6.52
CA GLU A 293 -8.12 -26.19 -7.82
C GLU A 293 -9.52 -25.55 -7.90
N PRO A 294 -9.88 -24.93 -9.05
CA PRO A 294 -11.25 -24.42 -9.20
C PRO A 294 -12.21 -25.59 -9.10
N SER A 295 -13.07 -25.57 -8.07
CA SER A 295 -14.17 -26.51 -7.87
C SER A 295 -15.25 -26.37 -8.92
#